data_c2db4cc3d39be923b228c451f015268b
#
_entry.id   c2db4cc3d39be923b228c451f015268b
#
_cell.length_a   1.000
_cell.length_b   1.000
_cell.length_c   1.000
_cell.angle_alpha   90.00
_cell.angle_beta   90.00
_cell.angle_gamma   90.00
#
_symmetry.space_group_name_H-M   'P 1'
#
loop_
_entity.id
_entity.type
_entity.pdbx_description
1 polymer ?
#
loop_
_entity_poly.entity_id
_entity_poly.type
_entity_poly.pdbx_seq_one_letter_code
_entity_poly.pdbx_strand_id
1 'polypeptide(L)'
;IIGADVRNGMIASHGWTNQSKVNAVNLIKGFNPSIINSIIYTDITRDGSLQGVNLEQTINFAKSIPHPVIASGGVSSIEDISNLSKQISNGVEGVVIGRALYDKKFTFADALKSIKLVK
;
A
#
# COMPACT_ATOMS: atom_id res chain seq x y z
N ILE A 1 10.14 -7.91 -6.43
CA ILE A 1 9.25 -7.07 -5.62
C ILE A 1 9.98 -6.62 -4.38
N ILE A 2 9.88 -5.34 -4.07
CA ILE A 2 10.46 -4.76 -2.85
C ILE A 2 9.33 -4.44 -1.88
N GLY A 3 9.48 -4.83 -0.62
CA GLY A 3 8.59 -4.42 0.46
C GLY A 3 9.18 -3.21 1.19
N ALA A 4 8.39 -2.16 1.31
CA ALA A 4 8.77 -0.93 2.02
C ALA A 4 7.80 -0.68 3.17
N ASP A 5 8.30 -0.81 4.39
CA ASP A 5 7.54 -0.49 5.59
C ASP A 5 7.81 0.97 5.95
N VAL A 6 6.76 1.77 5.96
CA VAL A 6 6.89 3.23 5.97
C VAL A 6 6.07 3.84 7.11
N ARG A 7 6.68 4.79 7.82
CA ARG A 7 6.01 5.64 8.81
C ARG A 7 6.30 7.09 8.46
N ASN A 8 5.25 7.87 8.18
CA ASN A 8 5.37 9.29 7.83
C ASN A 8 6.37 9.54 6.68
N GLY A 9 6.34 8.68 5.65
CA GLY A 9 7.20 8.79 4.48
C GLY A 9 8.62 8.26 4.67
N MET A 10 9.00 7.84 5.87
CA MET A 10 10.34 7.33 6.19
C MET A 10 10.33 5.82 6.38
N ILE A 11 11.41 5.18 5.97
CA ILE A 11 11.56 3.73 6.15
C ILE A 11 11.62 3.39 7.65
N ALA A 12 10.83 2.42 8.05
CA ALA A 12 10.89 1.85 9.40
C ALA A 12 11.94 0.74 9.47
N SER A 13 12.58 0.59 10.61
CA SER A 13 13.63 -0.39 10.83
C SER A 13 13.48 -1.08 12.19
N HIS A 14 14.31 -2.11 12.43
CA HIS A 14 14.33 -2.86 13.70
C HIS A 14 12.96 -3.38 14.13
N GLY A 15 12.25 -4.05 13.21
CA GLY A 15 10.92 -4.58 13.48
C GLY A 15 9.88 -3.51 13.79
N TRP A 16 10.03 -2.33 13.17
CA TRP A 16 9.19 -1.14 13.34
C TRP A 16 9.42 -0.38 14.66
N THR A 17 10.38 -0.78 15.46
CA THR A 17 10.65 -0.11 16.74
C THR A 17 11.36 1.23 16.56
N ASN A 18 12.14 1.37 15.47
CA ASN A 18 12.87 2.59 15.15
C ASN A 18 12.42 3.14 13.81
N GLN A 19 12.26 4.46 13.77
CA GLN A 19 12.07 5.16 12.50
C GLN A 19 13.43 5.62 12.00
N SER A 20 13.79 5.25 10.77
CA SER A 20 15.00 5.75 10.13
C SER A 20 14.77 7.16 9.60
N LYS A 21 15.85 7.85 9.22
CA LYS A 21 15.78 9.14 8.53
C LYS A 21 15.78 8.97 7.01
N VAL A 22 15.62 7.73 6.54
CA VAL A 22 15.67 7.42 5.10
C VAL A 22 14.28 7.62 4.50
N ASN A 23 14.19 8.54 3.56
CA ASN A 23 12.97 8.78 2.80
C ASN A 23 12.71 7.59 1.86
N ALA A 24 11.48 7.05 1.89
CA ALA A 24 11.13 5.87 1.11
C ALA A 24 11.28 6.09 -0.40
N VAL A 25 10.84 7.24 -0.91
CA VAL A 25 10.94 7.57 -2.35
C VAL A 25 12.40 7.62 -2.78
N ASN A 26 13.25 8.28 -2.00
CA ASN A 26 14.68 8.40 -2.31
C ASN A 26 15.37 7.05 -2.30
N LEU A 27 15.02 6.18 -1.36
CA LEU A 27 15.58 4.84 -1.32
C LEU A 27 15.23 4.05 -2.58
N ILE A 28 13.97 4.06 -2.99
CA ILE A 28 13.53 3.32 -4.19
C ILE A 28 14.22 3.86 -5.44
N LYS A 29 14.36 5.18 -5.56
CA LYS A 29 15.04 5.80 -6.70
C LYS A 29 16.52 5.45 -6.79
N GLY A 30 17.12 5.01 -5.68
CA GLY A 30 18.51 4.57 -5.64
C GLY A 30 18.77 3.19 -6.24
N PHE A 31 17.73 2.39 -6.45
CA PHE A 31 17.87 1.07 -7.07
C PHE A 31 17.87 1.17 -8.59
N ASN A 32 18.51 0.19 -9.23
CA ASN A 32 18.41 0.04 -10.69
C ASN A 32 16.95 -0.27 -11.05
N PRO A 33 16.27 0.58 -11.86
CA PRO A 33 14.86 0.37 -12.16
C PRO A 33 14.56 -0.98 -12.83
N SER A 34 15.50 -1.54 -13.56
CA SER A 34 15.27 -2.78 -14.30
C SER A 34 15.08 -4.01 -13.40
N ILE A 35 15.48 -3.95 -12.13
CA ILE A 35 15.34 -5.08 -11.20
C ILE A 35 14.06 -5.02 -10.36
N ILE A 36 13.26 -3.98 -10.50
CA ILE A 36 12.05 -3.78 -9.70
C ILE A 36 10.82 -3.97 -10.57
N ASN A 37 9.97 -4.96 -10.23
CA ASN A 37 8.66 -5.13 -10.87
C ASN A 37 7.59 -4.29 -10.20
N SER A 38 7.56 -4.30 -8.87
CA SER A 38 6.57 -3.55 -8.09
C SER A 38 7.06 -3.37 -6.66
N ILE A 39 6.39 -2.48 -5.94
CA ILE A 39 6.70 -2.16 -4.55
C ILE A 39 5.47 -2.40 -3.69
N ILE A 40 5.61 -3.18 -2.63
CA ILE A 40 4.59 -3.28 -1.60
C ILE A 40 4.85 -2.15 -0.60
N TYR A 41 3.95 -1.19 -0.57
CA TYR A 41 4.01 -0.05 0.33
C TYR A 41 3.12 -0.34 1.53
N THR A 42 3.71 -0.54 2.71
CA THR A 42 2.98 -0.75 3.95
C THR A 42 3.08 0.49 4.83
N ASP A 43 1.95 1.14 5.06
CA ASP A 43 1.86 2.19 6.09
C ASP A 43 1.73 1.51 7.44
N ILE A 44 2.81 1.49 8.23
CA ILE A 44 2.83 0.76 9.49
C ILE A 44 2.01 1.45 10.59
N THR A 45 1.62 2.71 10.39
CA THR A 45 0.70 3.37 11.33
C THR A 45 -0.73 2.85 11.18
N ARG A 46 -1.05 2.25 10.04
CA ARG A 46 -2.38 1.72 9.72
C ARG A 46 -2.45 0.20 9.74
N ASP A 47 -1.30 -0.50 9.61
CA ASP A 47 -1.27 -1.95 9.49
C ASP A 47 -1.89 -2.62 10.72
N GLY A 48 -2.85 -3.52 10.48
CA GLY A 48 -3.59 -4.21 11.53
C GLY A 48 -4.56 -3.35 12.33
N SER A 49 -4.71 -2.07 12.02
CA SER A 49 -5.50 -1.13 12.82
C SER A 49 -6.99 -1.12 12.49
N LEU A 50 -7.36 -1.54 11.27
CA LEU A 50 -8.73 -1.42 10.74
C LEU A 50 -9.25 0.02 10.72
N GLN A 51 -8.34 0.99 10.64
CA GLN A 51 -8.68 2.42 10.57
C GLN A 51 -8.89 2.92 9.14
N GLY A 52 -8.75 2.05 8.16
CA GLY A 52 -8.76 2.42 6.75
C GLY A 52 -7.35 2.62 6.21
N VAL A 53 -7.23 2.53 4.90
CA VAL A 53 -5.95 2.73 4.22
C VAL A 53 -5.60 4.22 4.23
N ASN A 54 -4.30 4.52 4.32
CA ASN A 54 -3.82 5.89 4.16
C ASN A 54 -3.74 6.22 2.66
N LEU A 55 -4.87 6.60 2.10
CA LEU A 55 -5.02 6.77 0.66
C LEU A 55 -4.12 7.88 0.11
N GLU A 56 -4.08 9.02 0.79
CA GLU A 56 -3.29 10.18 0.36
C GLU A 56 -1.81 9.86 0.27
N GLN A 57 -1.23 9.30 1.33
CA GLN A 57 0.19 8.97 1.34
C GLN A 57 0.52 7.85 0.35
N THR A 58 -0.36 6.88 0.19
CA THR A 58 -0.17 5.80 -0.77
C THR A 58 -0.14 6.34 -2.21
N ILE A 59 -1.07 7.23 -2.54
CA ILE A 59 -1.12 7.87 -3.87
C ILE A 59 0.12 8.74 -4.09
N ASN A 60 0.49 9.54 -3.11
CA ASN A 60 1.67 10.40 -3.21
C ASN A 60 2.94 9.59 -3.45
N PHE A 61 3.09 8.48 -2.73
CA PHE A 61 4.21 7.57 -2.93
C PHE A 61 4.19 6.98 -4.35
N ALA A 62 3.04 6.47 -4.79
CA ALA A 62 2.90 5.84 -6.10
C ALA A 62 3.22 6.80 -7.24
N LYS A 63 2.79 8.06 -7.14
CA LYS A 63 3.09 9.10 -8.13
C LYS A 63 4.56 9.49 -8.16
N SER A 64 5.28 9.28 -7.08
CA SER A 64 6.67 9.74 -6.93
C SER A 64 7.70 8.75 -7.44
N ILE A 65 7.30 7.54 -7.81
CA ILE A 65 8.20 6.50 -8.29
C ILE A 65 7.71 5.94 -9.64
N PRO A 66 8.61 5.37 -10.46
CA PRO A 66 8.21 4.84 -11.77
C PRO A 66 7.69 3.41 -11.74
N HIS A 67 7.52 2.81 -10.57
CA HIS A 67 7.14 1.41 -10.42
C HIS A 67 5.70 1.27 -9.93
N PRO A 68 4.99 0.19 -10.33
CA PRO A 68 3.67 -0.09 -9.77
C PRO A 68 3.74 -0.31 -8.25
N VAL A 69 2.70 0.14 -7.54
CA VAL A 69 2.61 0.06 -6.09
C VAL A 69 1.47 -0.84 -5.68
N ILE A 70 1.75 -1.73 -4.75
CA ILE A 70 0.75 -2.57 -4.07
C ILE A 70 0.54 -1.96 -2.69
N ALA A 71 -0.66 -1.48 -2.42
CA ALA A 71 -0.98 -0.83 -1.15
C ALA A 71 -1.14 -1.87 -0.04
N SER A 72 -0.65 -1.56 1.14
CA SER A 72 -0.75 -2.42 2.32
C SER A 72 -0.90 -1.58 3.59
N GLY A 73 -1.62 -2.13 4.55
CA GLY A 73 -1.80 -1.51 5.85
C GLY A 73 -3.15 -0.82 6.02
N GLY A 74 -3.96 -1.36 6.92
CA GLY A 74 -5.18 -0.72 7.39
C GLY A 74 -6.43 -0.89 6.55
N VAL A 75 -6.39 -1.65 5.46
CA VAL A 75 -7.62 -1.92 4.67
C VAL A 75 -8.67 -2.53 5.59
N SER A 76 -9.83 -1.89 5.69
CA SER A 76 -10.86 -2.28 6.63
C SER A 76 -12.24 -2.49 5.98
N SER A 77 -12.44 -2.02 4.75
CA SER A 77 -13.74 -2.05 4.10
C SER A 77 -13.64 -2.23 2.59
N ILE A 78 -14.75 -2.58 1.98
CA ILE A 78 -14.89 -2.62 0.53
C ILE A 78 -14.65 -1.23 -0.07
N GLU A 79 -15.05 -0.17 0.64
CA GLU A 79 -14.83 1.20 0.20
C GLU A 79 -13.34 1.51 0.03
N ASP A 80 -12.50 1.05 0.95
CA ASP A 80 -11.04 1.20 0.83
C ASP A 80 -10.53 0.58 -0.47
N ILE A 81 -10.98 -0.63 -0.78
CA ILE A 81 -10.59 -1.34 -1.99
C ILE A 81 -11.07 -0.60 -3.23
N SER A 82 -12.32 -0.15 -3.22
CA SER A 82 -12.90 0.61 -4.32
C SER A 82 -12.13 1.91 -4.56
N ASN A 83 -11.80 2.63 -3.50
CA ASN A 83 -11.02 3.86 -3.60
C ASN A 83 -9.62 3.62 -4.17
N LEU A 84 -8.94 2.56 -3.73
CA LEU A 84 -7.63 2.19 -4.27
C LEU A 84 -7.72 1.78 -5.73
N SER A 85 -8.76 1.06 -6.13
CA SER A 85 -8.91 0.61 -7.52
C SER A 85 -9.11 1.76 -8.51
N LYS A 86 -9.56 2.91 -8.03
CA LYS A 86 -9.67 4.13 -8.84
C LYS A 86 -8.31 4.80 -9.07
N GLN A 87 -7.26 4.33 -8.43
CA GLN A 87 -5.93 4.94 -8.46
C GLN A 87 -4.95 4.22 -9.39
N ILE A 88 -5.45 3.37 -10.28
CA ILE A 88 -4.60 2.64 -11.24
C ILE A 88 -3.79 3.60 -12.09
N SER A 89 -4.39 4.69 -12.54
CA SER A 89 -3.70 5.71 -13.34
C SER A 89 -2.60 6.45 -12.55
N ASN A 90 -2.66 6.41 -11.22
CA ASN A 90 -1.65 7.00 -10.34
C ASN A 90 -0.57 6.01 -9.91
N GLY A 91 -0.62 4.76 -10.41
CA GLY A 91 0.40 3.76 -10.17
C GLY A 91 0.07 2.71 -9.12
N VAL A 92 -1.14 2.71 -8.56
CA VAL A 92 -1.57 1.68 -7.61
C VAL A 92 -2.14 0.49 -8.40
N GLU A 93 -1.45 -0.66 -8.35
CA GLU A 93 -1.86 -1.84 -9.12
C GLU A 93 -2.55 -2.91 -8.29
N GLY A 94 -2.40 -2.90 -6.98
CA GLY A 94 -2.94 -3.95 -6.14
C GLY A 94 -3.03 -3.55 -4.68
N VAL A 95 -3.56 -4.46 -3.88
CA VAL A 95 -3.75 -4.27 -2.45
C VAL A 95 -3.51 -5.58 -1.71
N VAL A 96 -2.89 -5.48 -0.55
CA VAL A 96 -2.76 -6.58 0.41
C VAL A 96 -3.85 -6.42 1.46
N ILE A 97 -4.67 -7.44 1.62
CA ILE A 97 -5.76 -7.45 2.60
C ILE A 97 -5.42 -8.50 3.65
N GLY A 98 -5.30 -8.08 4.88
CA GLY A 98 -4.98 -8.97 5.98
C GLY A 98 -6.12 -9.11 6.98
N ARG A 99 -6.04 -8.35 8.06
CA ARG A 99 -6.95 -8.47 9.20
C ARG A 99 -8.43 -8.34 8.85
N ALA A 100 -8.77 -7.52 7.86
CA ALA A 100 -10.18 -7.34 7.47
C ALA A 100 -10.82 -8.64 6.98
N LEU A 101 -10.08 -9.47 6.23
CA LEU A 101 -10.58 -10.80 5.85
C LEU A 101 -10.64 -11.74 7.05
N TYR A 102 -9.60 -11.71 7.87
CA TYR A 102 -9.54 -12.55 9.06
C TYR A 102 -10.69 -12.24 10.03
N ASP A 103 -10.99 -10.95 10.22
CA ASP A 103 -12.08 -10.51 11.09
C ASP A 103 -13.44 -10.49 10.38
N LYS A 104 -13.52 -11.03 9.18
CA LYS A 104 -14.76 -11.20 8.40
C LYS A 104 -15.51 -9.88 8.14
N LYS A 105 -14.78 -8.79 7.92
CA LYS A 105 -15.37 -7.49 7.57
C LYS A 105 -16.05 -7.54 6.20
N PHE A 106 -15.49 -8.33 5.29
CA PHE A 106 -16.06 -8.64 3.98
C PHE A 106 -15.43 -9.94 3.47
N THR A 107 -16.00 -10.53 2.42
CA THR A 107 -15.44 -11.74 1.82
C THR A 107 -14.47 -11.37 0.68
N PHE A 108 -13.61 -12.32 0.34
CA PHE A 108 -12.73 -12.16 -0.83
C PHE A 108 -13.55 -11.97 -2.12
N ALA A 109 -14.69 -12.66 -2.24
CA ALA A 109 -15.58 -12.48 -3.38
C ALA A 109 -16.12 -11.06 -3.47
N ASP A 110 -16.51 -10.46 -2.34
CA ASP A 110 -16.96 -9.07 -2.29
C ASP A 110 -15.86 -8.10 -2.74
N ALA A 111 -14.63 -8.35 -2.29
CA ALA A 111 -13.48 -7.55 -2.69
C ALA A 111 -13.24 -7.59 -4.20
N LEU A 112 -13.31 -8.78 -4.80
CA LEU A 112 -13.16 -8.93 -6.26
C LEU A 112 -14.27 -8.21 -7.02
N LYS A 113 -15.51 -8.28 -6.54
CA LYS A 113 -16.63 -7.57 -7.17
C LYS A 113 -16.44 -6.06 -7.16
N SER A 114 -15.91 -5.51 -6.08
CA SER A 114 -15.67 -4.07 -5.98
C SER A 114 -14.67 -3.56 -7.02
N ILE A 115 -13.67 -4.37 -7.33
CA ILE A 115 -12.68 -4.04 -8.36
C ILE A 115 -13.30 -4.10 -9.77
N LYS A 116 -14.12 -5.10 -10.04
CA LYS A 116 -14.76 -5.27 -11.35
C LYS A 116 -15.70 -4.13 -11.70
N LEU A 117 -16.33 -3.52 -10.72
CA LEU A 117 -17.26 -2.40 -10.95
C LEU A 117 -16.57 -1.11 -11.39
N VAL A 118 -15.25 -1.01 -11.22
CA VAL A 118 -14.48 0.19 -11.52
C VAL A 118 -13.82 0.15 -12.92
N LYS A 119 -13.84 -1.00 -13.54
CA LYS A 119 -13.25 -1.16 -14.89
C LYS A 119 -14.14 -0.55 -15.99
#